data_cfd947781688f700aeb6ef78e7e9a8a4
#
_entry.id   cfd947781688f700aeb6ef78e7e9a8a4
#
_cell.length_a   1.000
_cell.length_b   1.000
_cell.length_c   1.000
_cell.angle_alpha   90.00
_cell.angle_beta   90.00
_cell.angle_gamma   90.00
#
_symmetry.space_group_name_H-M   'P 1'
#
loop_
_entity.id
_entity.type
_entity.pdbx_description
1 polymer ?
#
loop_
_entity_poly.entity_id
_entity_poly.type
_entity_poly.pdbx_seq_one_letter_code
_entity_poly.pdbx_strand_id
1 'polypeptide(L)'
;FQAETASEARFAPQERAVERLAELCQHHSILLLQPSSYRVFDGARATAYSEKDEPLPLGVRGQALWRIEQSVRATCPRHVLLRFGWLLDDSTHGLLGRFLQRAERDAELLLADDRRGNPTPVDDAARVILAVLKQLDCQAPLWGTYHYGGQEATTSLALGQAVLSEARAFRGLLLDEIKPQAHASRPDVADEPQHAVLACKKILHTFGVKPRAWRTTLPHLLDRYYRHV
;
A
#
# COMPACT_ATOMS: atom_id res chain seq x y z
N PHE A 1 -10.04 -25.73 -0.78
CA PHE A 1 -9.66 -26.07 0.62
C PHE A 1 -8.14 -26.25 0.77
N GLN A 2 -7.46 -27.11 -0.02
CA GLN A 2 -5.99 -27.32 0.10
C GLN A 2 -5.17 -26.12 -0.41
N ALA A 3 -5.64 -25.38 -1.41
CA ALA A 3 -4.97 -24.19 -1.94
C ALA A 3 -5.09 -22.98 -0.99
N GLU A 4 -6.20 -22.82 -0.29
CA GLU A 4 -6.41 -21.78 0.73
C GLU A 4 -5.50 -22.00 1.94
N THR A 5 -5.42 -23.21 2.46
CA THR A 5 -4.54 -23.54 3.61
C THR A 5 -3.05 -23.35 3.30
N ALA A 6 -2.61 -23.65 2.07
CA ALA A 6 -1.23 -23.39 1.63
C ALA A 6 -0.95 -21.88 1.48
N SER A 7 -1.94 -21.11 1.05
CA SER A 7 -1.85 -19.65 0.93
C SER A 7 -1.82 -18.96 2.30
N GLU A 8 -2.61 -19.42 3.26
CA GLU A 8 -2.58 -18.94 4.65
C GLU A 8 -1.27 -19.26 5.36
N ALA A 9 -0.76 -20.49 5.18
CA ALA A 9 0.52 -20.91 5.76
C ALA A 9 1.70 -20.02 5.35
N ARG A 10 1.61 -19.34 4.19
CA ARG A 10 2.64 -18.42 3.69
C ARG A 10 2.84 -17.21 4.59
N PHE A 11 1.79 -16.70 5.25
CA PHE A 11 1.86 -15.51 6.10
C PHE A 11 2.05 -15.82 7.58
N ALA A 12 1.84 -17.06 8.00
CA ALA A 12 1.97 -17.45 9.39
C ALA A 12 3.35 -17.16 10.04
N PRO A 13 4.50 -17.29 9.34
CA PRO A 13 5.79 -16.88 9.91
C PRO A 13 5.86 -15.37 10.19
N GLN A 14 5.31 -14.55 9.30
CA GLN A 14 5.27 -13.09 9.46
C GLN A 14 4.35 -12.70 10.63
N GLU A 15 3.19 -13.32 10.75
CA GLU A 15 2.25 -13.09 11.86
C GLU A 15 2.91 -13.38 13.21
N ARG A 16 3.53 -14.56 13.36
CA ARG A 16 4.26 -14.93 14.59
C ARG A 16 5.44 -14.01 14.90
N ALA A 17 6.18 -13.58 13.87
CA ALA A 17 7.30 -12.68 14.05
C ALA A 17 6.85 -11.31 14.60
N VAL A 18 5.74 -10.76 14.05
CA VAL A 18 5.20 -9.48 14.53
C VAL A 18 4.57 -9.60 15.91
N GLU A 19 3.87 -10.70 16.21
CA GLU A 19 3.35 -10.99 17.54
C GLU A 19 4.49 -11.01 18.57
N ARG A 20 5.57 -11.76 18.28
CA ARG A 20 6.75 -11.79 19.17
C ARG A 20 7.42 -10.43 19.32
N LEU A 21 7.49 -9.65 18.23
CA LEU A 21 8.00 -8.28 18.29
C LEU A 21 7.14 -7.38 19.18
N ALA A 22 5.80 -7.49 19.07
CA ALA A 22 4.88 -6.72 19.90
C ALA A 22 5.03 -7.05 21.40
N GLU A 23 5.19 -8.34 21.76
CA GLU A 23 5.49 -8.77 23.13
C GLU A 23 6.80 -8.17 23.66
N LEU A 24 7.87 -8.22 22.86
CA LEU A 24 9.16 -7.66 23.24
C LEU A 24 9.09 -6.13 23.41
N CYS A 25 8.42 -5.44 22.48
CA CYS A 25 8.20 -4.00 22.58
C CYS A 25 7.43 -3.64 23.85
N GLN A 26 6.38 -4.39 24.20
CA GLN A 26 5.62 -4.19 25.43
C GLN A 26 6.49 -4.44 26.66
N HIS A 27 7.22 -5.56 26.69
CA HIS A 27 8.08 -5.94 27.83
C HIS A 27 9.14 -4.88 28.12
N HIS A 28 9.75 -4.34 27.07
CA HIS A 28 10.82 -3.32 27.19
C HIS A 28 10.31 -1.87 27.13
N SER A 29 8.99 -1.67 27.12
CA SER A 29 8.38 -0.32 27.01
C SER A 29 8.83 0.45 25.74
N ILE A 30 9.08 -0.27 24.64
CA ILE A 30 9.49 0.29 23.36
C ILE A 30 8.23 0.59 22.52
N LEU A 31 8.23 1.70 21.79
CA LEU A 31 7.25 2.03 20.78
C LEU A 31 7.31 1.03 19.61
N LEU A 32 6.17 0.53 19.17
CA LEU A 32 6.05 -0.26 17.94
C LEU A 32 5.33 0.54 16.86
N LEU A 33 6.01 0.85 15.75
CA LEU A 33 5.37 1.32 14.53
C LEU A 33 5.28 0.16 13.54
N GLN A 34 4.05 -0.28 13.24
CA GLN A 34 3.76 -1.38 12.33
C GLN A 34 3.13 -0.86 11.04
N PRO A 35 3.82 -0.97 9.88
CA PRO A 35 3.20 -0.71 8.57
C PRO A 35 2.11 -1.73 8.27
N SER A 36 1.02 -1.24 7.68
CA SER A 36 -0.10 -2.03 7.19
C SER A 36 -0.57 -1.49 5.83
N SER A 37 -1.73 -1.90 5.34
CA SER A 37 -2.18 -1.61 3.99
C SER A 37 -3.69 -1.39 3.90
N TYR A 38 -4.13 -0.67 2.85
CA TYR A 38 -5.52 -0.58 2.41
C TYR A 38 -6.21 -1.94 2.23
N ARG A 39 -5.45 -3.03 2.05
CA ARG A 39 -5.97 -4.39 1.84
C ARG A 39 -6.74 -4.96 3.03
N VAL A 40 -6.73 -4.30 4.16
CA VAL A 40 -7.58 -4.65 5.30
C VAL A 40 -9.06 -4.29 5.06
N PHE A 41 -9.38 -3.56 3.99
CA PHE A 41 -10.75 -3.20 3.61
C PHE A 41 -11.25 -4.03 2.43
N ASP A 42 -12.58 -4.14 2.31
CA ASP A 42 -13.28 -4.86 1.23
C ASP A 42 -13.33 -4.11 -0.11
N GLY A 43 -13.17 -2.78 -0.09
CA GLY A 43 -13.28 -1.96 -1.28
C GLY A 43 -14.71 -1.73 -1.77
N ALA A 44 -15.74 -2.04 -0.98
CA ALA A 44 -17.14 -1.87 -1.36
C ALA A 44 -17.63 -0.41 -1.31
N ARG A 45 -16.91 0.47 -0.62
CA ARG A 45 -17.32 1.87 -0.45
C ARG A 45 -16.84 2.74 -1.59
N ALA A 46 -17.71 3.60 -2.10
CA ALA A 46 -17.34 4.63 -3.09
C ALA A 46 -16.54 5.82 -2.50
N THR A 47 -16.61 6.00 -1.16
CA THR A 47 -15.88 7.06 -0.44
C THR A 47 -14.58 6.56 0.15
N ALA A 48 -13.65 7.47 0.43
CA ALA A 48 -12.38 7.12 1.08
C ALA A 48 -12.59 6.50 2.46
N TYR A 49 -11.84 5.42 2.74
CA TYR A 49 -11.83 4.76 4.06
C TYR A 49 -11.10 5.60 5.09
N SER A 50 -11.73 5.81 6.23
CA SER A 50 -11.17 6.42 7.42
C SER A 50 -10.69 5.37 8.41
N GLU A 51 -9.96 5.78 9.43
CA GLU A 51 -9.49 4.90 10.51
C GLU A 51 -10.61 4.35 11.41
N LYS A 52 -11.83 4.91 11.26
CA LYS A 52 -13.03 4.47 11.97
C LYS A 52 -13.81 3.39 11.24
N ASP A 53 -13.51 3.19 9.96
CA ASP A 53 -14.19 2.17 9.15
C ASP A 53 -13.68 0.77 9.54
N GLU A 54 -14.61 -0.17 9.62
CA GLU A 54 -14.32 -1.55 10.01
C GLU A 54 -13.52 -2.27 8.90
N PRO A 55 -12.40 -2.91 9.24
CA PRO A 55 -11.68 -3.78 8.32
C PRO A 55 -12.48 -5.03 7.96
N LEU A 56 -12.61 -5.29 6.68
CA LEU A 56 -13.27 -6.47 6.09
C LEU A 56 -12.42 -7.00 4.92
N PRO A 57 -11.25 -7.62 5.19
CA PRO A 57 -10.32 -8.01 4.14
C PRO A 57 -10.88 -9.14 3.26
N LEU A 58 -10.74 -9.00 1.94
CA LEU A 58 -11.23 -9.97 0.96
C LEU A 58 -10.33 -11.20 0.84
N GLY A 59 -9.02 -10.99 0.67
CA GLY A 59 -8.07 -12.06 0.37
C GLY A 59 -7.17 -12.42 1.53
N VAL A 60 -6.46 -13.53 1.40
CA VAL A 60 -5.57 -14.08 2.42
C VAL A 60 -4.52 -13.08 2.90
N ARG A 61 -3.98 -12.26 1.99
CA ARG A 61 -3.00 -11.22 2.35
C ARG A 61 -3.61 -10.12 3.22
N GLY A 62 -4.82 -9.68 2.88
CA GLY A 62 -5.55 -8.69 3.68
C GLY A 62 -5.91 -9.22 5.06
N GLN A 63 -6.37 -10.49 5.11
CA GLN A 63 -6.69 -11.18 6.36
C GLN A 63 -5.46 -11.32 7.27
N ALA A 64 -4.31 -11.71 6.72
CA ALA A 64 -3.05 -11.79 7.47
C ALA A 64 -2.64 -10.43 8.04
N LEU A 65 -2.71 -9.35 7.24
CA LEU A 65 -2.44 -8.00 7.72
C LEU A 65 -3.40 -7.58 8.84
N TRP A 66 -4.68 -7.93 8.72
CA TRP A 66 -5.66 -7.63 9.75
C TRP A 66 -5.39 -8.40 11.05
N ARG A 67 -5.04 -9.69 10.99
CA ARG A 67 -4.62 -10.45 12.18
C ARG A 67 -3.38 -9.85 12.85
N ILE A 68 -2.40 -9.41 12.08
CA ILE A 68 -1.22 -8.68 12.57
C ILE A 68 -1.64 -7.40 13.30
N GLU A 69 -2.52 -6.59 12.71
CA GLU A 69 -3.01 -5.36 13.37
C GLU A 69 -3.74 -5.66 14.69
N GLN A 70 -4.57 -6.71 14.72
CA GLN A 70 -5.27 -7.12 15.93
C GLN A 70 -4.30 -7.58 17.02
N SER A 71 -3.30 -8.40 16.67
CA SER A 71 -2.26 -8.85 17.59
C SER A 71 -1.46 -7.68 18.17
N VAL A 72 -1.04 -6.72 17.35
CA VAL A 72 -0.31 -5.53 17.81
C VAL A 72 -1.16 -4.69 18.76
N ARG A 73 -2.46 -4.48 18.44
CA ARG A 73 -3.37 -3.71 19.34
C ARG A 73 -3.57 -4.39 20.69
N ALA A 74 -3.70 -5.70 20.69
CA ALA A 74 -3.93 -6.47 21.92
C ALA A 74 -2.70 -6.54 22.81
N THR A 75 -1.51 -6.59 22.22
CA THR A 75 -0.26 -6.90 22.93
C THR A 75 0.54 -5.66 23.30
N CYS A 76 0.62 -4.64 22.44
CA CYS A 76 1.49 -3.47 22.61
C CYS A 76 0.65 -2.17 22.64
N PRO A 77 0.26 -1.63 23.80
CA PRO A 77 -0.50 -0.37 23.90
C PRO A 77 0.22 0.84 23.26
N ARG A 78 1.55 0.86 23.28
CA ARG A 78 2.38 1.91 22.69
C ARG A 78 2.67 1.62 21.21
N HIS A 79 1.63 1.57 20.39
CA HIS A 79 1.77 1.28 18.96
C HIS A 79 1.25 2.38 18.05
N VAL A 80 1.81 2.44 16.86
CA VAL A 80 1.25 3.12 15.70
C VAL A 80 1.09 2.12 14.57
N LEU A 81 -0.14 1.92 14.11
CA LEU A 81 -0.45 1.18 12.88
C LEU A 81 -0.58 2.19 11.75
N LEU A 82 0.23 2.05 10.72
CA LEU A 82 0.24 2.99 9.59
C LEU A 82 -0.15 2.26 8.31
N ARG A 83 -1.42 2.44 7.89
CA ARG A 83 -1.96 1.84 6.67
C ARG A 83 -1.59 2.71 5.48
N PHE A 84 -0.93 2.10 4.49
CA PHE A 84 -0.53 2.76 3.26
C PHE A 84 -1.46 2.42 2.09
N GLY A 85 -1.59 3.37 1.14
CA GLY A 85 -2.20 3.16 -0.16
C GLY A 85 -1.36 2.28 -1.08
N TRP A 86 -1.47 2.45 -2.41
CA TRP A 86 -0.72 1.67 -3.39
C TRP A 86 0.76 2.05 -3.37
N LEU A 87 1.60 1.28 -2.70
CA LEU A 87 3.04 1.54 -2.65
C LEU A 87 3.67 1.39 -4.05
N LEU A 88 4.40 2.43 -4.45
CA LEU A 88 5.22 2.46 -5.66
C LEU A 88 6.68 2.45 -5.24
N ASP A 89 7.38 1.40 -5.61
CA ASP A 89 8.81 1.22 -5.40
C ASP A 89 9.54 0.93 -6.72
N ASP A 90 10.85 0.96 -6.69
CA ASP A 90 11.75 0.66 -7.80
C ASP A 90 12.13 -0.82 -7.89
N SER A 91 11.49 -1.70 -7.10
CA SER A 91 11.76 -3.14 -7.19
C SER A 91 11.05 -3.79 -8.39
N THR A 92 11.67 -4.81 -8.95
CA THR A 92 11.10 -5.60 -10.06
C THR A 92 9.83 -6.36 -9.65
N HIS A 93 9.63 -6.61 -8.37
CA HIS A 93 8.48 -7.35 -7.82
C HIS A 93 7.36 -6.43 -7.30
N GLY A 94 7.60 -5.12 -7.22
CA GLY A 94 6.62 -4.11 -6.83
C GLY A 94 5.53 -3.89 -7.88
N LEU A 95 4.60 -2.99 -7.58
CA LEU A 95 3.51 -2.64 -8.48
C LEU A 95 4.06 -2.04 -9.79
N LEU A 96 5.00 -1.11 -9.68
CA LEU A 96 5.64 -0.42 -10.80
C LEU A 96 6.47 -1.41 -11.64
N GLY A 97 7.34 -2.20 -11.00
CA GLY A 97 8.22 -3.13 -11.71
C GLY A 97 7.46 -4.20 -12.48
N ARG A 98 6.41 -4.79 -11.91
CA ARG A 98 5.55 -5.74 -12.64
C ARG A 98 4.85 -5.13 -13.85
N PHE A 99 4.41 -3.86 -13.73
CA PHE A 99 3.83 -3.16 -14.86
C PHE A 99 4.87 -2.95 -15.96
N LEU A 100 6.07 -2.47 -15.63
CA LEU A 100 7.14 -2.20 -16.59
C LEU A 100 7.63 -3.48 -17.29
N GLN A 101 7.79 -4.59 -16.57
CA GLN A 101 8.13 -5.89 -17.17
C GLN A 101 7.07 -6.36 -18.18
N ARG A 102 5.79 -6.11 -17.89
CA ARG A 102 4.75 -6.40 -18.87
C ARG A 102 4.78 -5.44 -20.04
N ALA A 103 5.03 -4.17 -19.81
CA ALA A 103 5.16 -3.16 -20.87
C ALA A 103 6.34 -3.43 -21.83
N GLU A 104 7.35 -4.16 -21.37
CA GLU A 104 8.47 -4.61 -22.22
C GLU A 104 8.15 -5.85 -23.05
N ARG A 105 7.13 -6.65 -22.69
CA ARG A 105 6.83 -7.95 -23.30
C ARG A 105 5.52 -8.00 -24.08
N ASP A 106 4.53 -7.23 -23.62
CA ASP A 106 3.17 -7.27 -24.15
C ASP A 106 2.91 -6.00 -24.97
N ALA A 107 2.37 -6.15 -26.19
CA ALA A 107 1.99 -5.00 -27.02
C ALA A 107 0.72 -4.32 -26.52
N GLU A 108 -0.13 -5.03 -25.75
CA GLU A 108 -1.37 -4.55 -25.19
C GLU A 108 -1.53 -4.99 -23.73
N LEU A 109 -2.04 -4.12 -22.86
CA LEU A 109 -2.41 -4.45 -21.50
C LEU A 109 -3.85 -4.06 -21.19
N LEU A 110 -4.51 -4.88 -20.37
CA LEU A 110 -5.82 -4.58 -19.82
C LEU A 110 -5.67 -4.12 -18.37
N LEU A 111 -6.16 -2.92 -18.03
CA LEU A 111 -6.15 -2.38 -16.66
C LEU A 111 -7.54 -1.90 -16.24
N ALA A 112 -7.82 -2.04 -14.94
CA ALA A 112 -9.11 -1.63 -14.40
C ALA A 112 -9.26 -0.10 -14.41
N ASP A 113 -10.35 0.39 -15.01
CA ASP A 113 -10.75 1.80 -15.04
C ASP A 113 -11.65 2.18 -13.85
N ASP A 114 -12.18 1.18 -13.16
CA ASP A 114 -13.07 1.30 -11.99
C ASP A 114 -12.40 0.91 -10.67
N ARG A 115 -11.14 0.41 -10.67
CA ARG A 115 -10.36 0.16 -9.46
C ARG A 115 -9.58 1.41 -9.05
N ARG A 116 -9.85 1.94 -7.86
CA ARG A 116 -9.32 3.23 -7.38
C ARG A 116 -8.46 3.09 -6.12
N GLY A 117 -7.40 3.90 -6.03
CA GLY A 117 -6.54 3.97 -4.85
C GLY A 117 -5.62 5.19 -4.86
N ASN A 118 -4.79 5.32 -3.84
CA ASN A 118 -3.80 6.36 -3.71
C ASN A 118 -2.41 5.80 -4.02
N PRO A 119 -1.81 6.06 -5.19
CA PRO A 119 -0.41 5.76 -5.42
C PRO A 119 0.47 6.48 -4.39
N THR A 120 1.38 5.74 -3.76
CA THR A 120 2.18 6.20 -2.63
C THR A 120 3.63 5.81 -2.86
N PRO A 121 4.50 6.73 -3.31
CA PRO A 121 5.92 6.44 -3.45
C PRO A 121 6.53 5.96 -2.13
N VAL A 122 7.39 4.94 -2.19
CA VAL A 122 8.01 4.35 -1.00
C VAL A 122 8.88 5.36 -0.25
N ASP A 123 9.52 6.30 -0.95
CA ASP A 123 10.30 7.38 -0.33
C ASP A 123 9.38 8.32 0.50
N ASP A 124 8.16 8.54 0.02
CA ASP A 124 7.20 9.34 0.76
C ASP A 124 6.66 8.57 1.97
N ALA A 125 6.43 7.27 1.85
CA ALA A 125 6.09 6.40 2.98
C ALA A 125 7.19 6.42 4.05
N ALA A 126 8.47 6.31 3.67
CA ALA A 126 9.60 6.39 4.58
C ALA A 126 9.68 7.76 5.29
N ARG A 127 9.47 8.86 4.54
CA ARG A 127 9.39 10.22 5.11
C ARG A 127 8.30 10.32 6.17
N VAL A 128 7.14 9.74 5.92
CA VAL A 128 6.01 9.75 6.86
C VAL A 128 6.32 8.97 8.13
N ILE A 129 6.91 7.77 8.00
CA ILE A 129 7.35 6.97 9.13
C ILE A 129 8.32 7.78 10.01
N LEU A 130 9.34 8.40 9.40
CA LEU A 130 10.31 9.22 10.12
C LEU A 130 9.66 10.44 10.80
N ALA A 131 8.71 11.10 10.12
CA ALA A 131 8.00 12.26 10.69
C ALA A 131 7.15 11.87 11.90
N VAL A 132 6.47 10.73 11.84
CA VAL A 132 5.69 10.18 12.95
C VAL A 132 6.59 9.80 14.12
N LEU A 133 7.67 9.05 13.87
CA LEU A 133 8.61 8.62 14.92
C LEU A 133 9.23 9.80 15.67
N LYS A 134 9.70 10.84 14.96
CA LYS A 134 10.27 12.04 15.57
C LYS A 134 9.30 12.77 16.51
N GLN A 135 8.01 12.79 16.18
CA GLN A 135 7.01 13.45 17.01
C GLN A 135 6.60 12.59 18.22
N LEU A 136 6.57 11.27 18.08
CA LEU A 136 6.28 10.35 19.18
C LEU A 136 7.39 10.33 20.25
N ASP A 137 8.64 10.59 19.85
CA ASP A 137 9.76 10.71 20.79
C ASP A 137 9.68 11.95 21.67
N CYS A 138 9.02 13.00 21.20
CA CYS A 138 8.99 14.33 21.84
C CYS A 138 7.70 14.64 22.64
N GLN A 139 6.61 13.84 22.55
CA GLN A 139 5.29 14.28 23.00
C GLN A 139 4.36 13.19 23.55
N ALA A 140 3.15 13.64 23.95
CA ALA A 140 2.03 12.87 24.45
C ALA A 140 1.69 11.64 23.60
N PRO A 141 1.05 10.62 24.17
CA PRO A 141 0.78 9.35 23.51
C PRO A 141 -0.20 9.53 22.32
N LEU A 142 0.33 9.58 21.11
CA LEU A 142 -0.42 9.65 19.86
C LEU A 142 -0.55 8.24 19.24
N TRP A 143 -0.90 7.26 20.10
CA TRP A 143 -1.02 5.86 19.70
C TRP A 143 -2.25 5.60 18.83
N GLY A 144 -2.23 4.50 18.10
CA GLY A 144 -3.35 4.00 17.34
C GLY A 144 -3.11 3.90 15.83
N THR A 145 -4.21 3.84 15.07
CA THR A 145 -4.16 3.64 13.62
C THR A 145 -4.23 4.96 12.88
N TYR A 146 -3.42 5.05 11.81
CA TYR A 146 -3.37 6.18 10.88
C TYR A 146 -3.32 5.70 9.44
N HIS A 147 -3.88 6.50 8.54
CA HIS A 147 -3.88 6.26 7.11
C HIS A 147 -2.94 7.23 6.40
N TYR A 148 -2.21 6.72 5.41
CA TYR A 148 -1.44 7.55 4.50
C TYR A 148 -1.51 7.03 3.06
N GLY A 149 -1.81 7.91 2.13
CA GLY A 149 -1.79 7.69 0.70
C GLY A 149 -1.43 8.96 -0.04
N GLY A 150 -0.93 8.86 -1.26
CA GLY A 150 -0.62 10.02 -2.08
C GLY A 150 -1.85 10.92 -2.29
N GLN A 151 -1.60 12.19 -2.58
CA GLN A 151 -2.62 13.24 -2.62
C GLN A 151 -3.76 12.97 -3.59
N GLU A 152 -3.45 12.42 -4.77
CA GLU A 152 -4.41 12.19 -5.84
C GLU A 152 -4.78 10.71 -5.90
N ALA A 153 -6.04 10.40 -5.59
CA ALA A 153 -6.58 9.08 -5.89
C ALA A 153 -6.76 8.92 -7.41
N THR A 154 -6.41 7.77 -7.94
CA THR A 154 -6.48 7.50 -9.37
C THR A 154 -7.00 6.09 -9.65
N THR A 155 -7.29 5.76 -10.91
CA THR A 155 -7.63 4.40 -11.32
C THR A 155 -6.37 3.62 -11.70
N SER A 156 -6.48 2.27 -11.73
CA SER A 156 -5.36 1.44 -12.21
C SER A 156 -5.00 1.78 -13.66
N LEU A 157 -6.02 2.03 -14.50
CA LEU A 157 -5.82 2.47 -15.89
C LEU A 157 -5.03 3.78 -15.98
N ALA A 158 -5.49 4.82 -15.27
CA ALA A 158 -4.85 6.14 -15.32
C ALA A 158 -3.43 6.13 -14.71
N LEU A 159 -3.19 5.29 -13.68
CA LEU A 159 -1.84 5.07 -13.17
C LEU A 159 -0.94 4.42 -14.23
N GLY A 160 -1.41 3.34 -14.88
CA GLY A 160 -0.67 2.66 -15.94
C GLY A 160 -0.34 3.59 -17.11
N GLN A 161 -1.29 4.40 -17.55
CA GLN A 161 -1.09 5.40 -18.61
C GLN A 161 -0.02 6.45 -18.22
N ALA A 162 -0.05 6.94 -16.98
CA ALA A 162 0.95 7.89 -16.50
C ALA A 162 2.34 7.25 -16.44
N VAL A 163 2.45 6.01 -15.91
CA VAL A 163 3.72 5.26 -15.89
C VAL A 163 4.25 5.02 -17.28
N LEU A 164 3.40 4.57 -18.23
CA LEU A 164 3.80 4.31 -19.62
C LEU A 164 4.32 5.58 -20.30
N SER A 165 3.61 6.71 -20.12
CA SER A 165 4.02 8.00 -20.68
C SER A 165 5.41 8.43 -20.22
N GLU A 166 5.69 8.33 -18.92
CA GLU A 166 7.00 8.70 -18.35
C GLU A 166 8.09 7.66 -18.71
N ALA A 167 7.77 6.37 -18.70
CA ALA A 167 8.74 5.30 -18.94
C ALA A 167 9.28 5.29 -20.37
N ARG A 168 8.50 5.77 -21.35
CA ARG A 168 8.93 5.91 -22.76
C ARG A 168 10.13 6.86 -22.93
N ALA A 169 10.37 7.77 -22.00
CA ALA A 169 11.54 8.64 -22.01
C ALA A 169 12.84 7.91 -21.61
N PHE A 170 12.74 6.75 -20.95
CA PHE A 170 13.90 5.98 -20.46
C PHE A 170 14.25 4.81 -21.36
N ARG A 171 13.25 4.15 -21.95
CA ARG A 171 13.45 2.94 -22.75
C ARG A 171 12.34 2.75 -23.79
N GLY A 172 12.69 2.15 -24.94
CA GLY A 172 11.69 1.65 -25.89
C GLY A 172 10.89 0.51 -25.26
N LEU A 173 9.56 0.65 -25.24
CA LEU A 173 8.64 -0.33 -24.68
C LEU A 173 7.83 -0.96 -25.82
N LEU A 174 7.53 -2.25 -25.71
CA LEU A 174 6.67 -2.95 -26.68
C LEU A 174 5.20 -2.53 -26.52
N LEU A 175 4.79 -2.15 -25.30
CA LEU A 175 3.43 -1.75 -24.99
C LEU A 175 3.03 -0.50 -25.78
N ASP A 176 2.06 -0.66 -26.67
CA ASP A 176 1.50 0.42 -27.47
C ASP A 176 0.21 0.97 -26.85
N GLU A 177 -0.69 0.09 -26.41
CA GLU A 177 -2.01 0.46 -25.91
C GLU A 177 -2.34 -0.17 -24.55
N ILE A 178 -2.98 0.63 -23.68
CA ILE A 178 -3.61 0.14 -22.45
C ILE A 178 -5.12 0.29 -22.60
N LYS A 179 -5.83 -0.84 -22.62
CA LYS A 179 -7.30 -0.87 -22.74
C LYS A 179 -7.98 -0.94 -21.38
N PRO A 180 -9.14 -0.29 -21.23
CA PRO A 180 -9.92 -0.40 -20.01
C PRO A 180 -10.55 -1.79 -19.87
N GLN A 181 -10.66 -2.26 -18.64
CA GLN A 181 -11.36 -3.47 -18.26
C GLN A 181 -12.02 -3.28 -16.88
N ALA A 182 -13.22 -3.80 -16.67
CA ALA A 182 -13.83 -3.78 -15.35
C ALA A 182 -13.03 -4.64 -14.35
N HIS A 183 -12.86 -4.16 -13.12
CA HIS A 183 -12.17 -4.89 -12.05
C HIS A 183 -12.75 -6.28 -11.82
N ALA A 184 -14.08 -6.39 -11.77
CA ALA A 184 -14.78 -7.67 -11.57
C ALA A 184 -14.48 -8.73 -12.64
N SER A 185 -14.00 -8.32 -13.83
CA SER A 185 -13.62 -9.24 -14.92
C SER A 185 -12.18 -9.75 -14.80
N ARG A 186 -11.47 -9.42 -13.72
CA ARG A 186 -10.05 -9.72 -13.52
C ARG A 186 -9.84 -10.72 -12.39
N PRO A 187 -9.75 -12.03 -12.68
CA PRO A 187 -9.55 -13.06 -11.67
C PRO A 187 -8.20 -12.94 -10.94
N ASP A 188 -7.18 -12.36 -11.58
CA ASP A 188 -5.85 -12.15 -11.00
C ASP A 188 -5.80 -11.11 -9.87
N VAL A 189 -6.86 -10.32 -9.70
CA VAL A 189 -7.00 -9.30 -8.67
C VAL A 189 -8.30 -9.42 -7.87
N ALA A 190 -8.96 -10.58 -7.91
CA ALA A 190 -10.22 -10.82 -7.21
C ALA A 190 -10.14 -10.54 -5.69
N ASP A 191 -8.96 -10.78 -5.08
CA ASP A 191 -8.69 -10.51 -3.67
C ASP A 191 -8.23 -9.07 -3.37
N GLU A 192 -8.22 -8.21 -4.39
CA GLU A 192 -7.82 -6.81 -4.23
C GLU A 192 -9.05 -5.91 -4.13
N PRO A 193 -9.11 -4.99 -3.15
CA PRO A 193 -10.22 -4.04 -3.05
C PRO A 193 -10.40 -3.20 -4.31
N GLN A 194 -11.64 -3.07 -4.80
CA GLN A 194 -11.95 -2.21 -5.94
C GLN A 194 -11.75 -0.74 -5.58
N HIS A 195 -12.26 -0.29 -4.44
CA HIS A 195 -12.03 1.04 -3.90
C HIS A 195 -11.08 0.95 -2.71
N ALA A 196 -9.87 1.47 -2.89
CA ALA A 196 -8.78 1.41 -1.91
C ALA A 196 -8.28 2.80 -1.49
N VAL A 197 -9.13 3.82 -1.64
CA VAL A 197 -8.77 5.20 -1.30
C VAL A 197 -8.81 5.39 0.21
N LEU A 198 -7.69 5.86 0.78
CA LEU A 198 -7.55 6.14 2.20
C LEU A 198 -7.71 7.64 2.50
N ALA A 199 -8.50 7.97 3.52
CA ALA A 199 -8.63 9.32 4.04
C ALA A 199 -7.43 9.63 4.97
N CYS A 200 -6.69 10.70 4.66
CA CYS A 200 -5.48 11.08 5.38
C CYS A 200 -5.70 12.25 6.36
N LYS A 201 -6.96 12.54 6.73
CA LYS A 201 -7.29 13.68 7.61
C LYS A 201 -6.70 13.54 9.01
N LYS A 202 -6.76 12.33 9.58
CA LYS A 202 -6.27 12.07 10.94
C LYS A 202 -4.77 12.30 11.04
N ILE A 203 -3.96 11.73 10.16
CA ILE A 203 -2.50 11.90 10.17
C ILE A 203 -2.10 13.37 9.95
N LEU A 204 -2.84 14.08 9.07
CA LEU A 204 -2.63 15.51 8.85
C LEU A 204 -2.89 16.33 10.11
N HIS A 205 -4.02 16.10 10.81
CA HIS A 205 -4.37 16.87 12.00
C HIS A 205 -3.48 16.52 13.20
N THR A 206 -3.06 15.26 13.32
CA THR A 206 -2.26 14.80 14.46
C THR A 206 -0.78 15.12 14.29
N PHE A 207 -0.20 14.87 13.12
CA PHE A 207 1.25 14.96 12.87
C PHE A 207 1.64 16.05 11.87
N GLY A 208 0.66 16.83 11.33
CA GLY A 208 0.94 17.81 10.29
C GLY A 208 1.42 17.20 8.95
N VAL A 209 1.29 15.89 8.79
CA VAL A 209 1.77 15.17 7.61
C VAL A 209 0.78 15.29 6.46
N LYS A 210 1.15 16.07 5.44
CA LYS A 210 0.35 16.24 4.22
C LYS A 210 0.70 15.18 3.17
N PRO A 211 -0.31 14.57 2.51
CA PRO A 211 -0.12 13.80 1.29
C PRO A 211 0.62 14.59 0.22
N ARG A 212 1.51 13.92 -0.52
CA ARG A 212 2.24 14.50 -1.65
C ARG A 212 1.72 13.97 -2.98
N ALA A 213 1.88 14.78 -4.03
CA ALA A 213 1.55 14.36 -5.38
C ALA A 213 2.53 13.26 -5.85
N TRP A 214 2.01 12.07 -6.13
CA TRP A 214 2.82 10.92 -6.55
C TRP A 214 3.42 11.10 -7.95
N ARG A 215 2.76 11.86 -8.82
CA ARG A 215 3.22 12.11 -10.20
C ARG A 215 4.58 12.79 -10.26
N THR A 216 4.85 13.70 -9.33
CA THR A 216 6.14 14.43 -9.29
C THR A 216 7.31 13.54 -8.92
N THR A 217 7.07 12.39 -8.28
CA THR A 217 8.11 11.44 -7.86
C THR A 217 8.32 10.34 -8.91
N LEU A 218 7.38 10.17 -9.83
CA LEU A 218 7.39 9.07 -10.80
C LEU A 218 8.64 9.03 -11.70
N PRO A 219 9.13 10.16 -12.27
CA PRO A 219 10.36 10.15 -13.07
C PRO A 219 11.57 9.66 -12.27
N HIS A 220 11.67 10.04 -10.99
CA HIS A 220 12.77 9.61 -10.12
C HIS A 220 12.72 8.12 -9.78
N LEU A 221 11.51 7.57 -9.55
CA LEU A 221 11.32 6.13 -9.34
C LEU A 221 11.71 5.33 -10.61
N LEU A 222 11.34 5.82 -11.78
CA LEU A 222 11.70 5.19 -13.06
C LEU A 222 13.21 5.24 -13.33
N ASP A 223 13.86 6.36 -13.05
CA ASP A 223 15.32 6.48 -13.17
C ASP A 223 16.03 5.44 -12.28
N ARG A 224 15.62 5.28 -11.04
CA ARG A 224 16.17 4.25 -10.16
C ARG A 224 15.88 2.84 -10.66
N TYR A 225 14.65 2.56 -11.08
CA TYR A 225 14.29 1.24 -11.61
C TYR A 225 15.20 0.85 -12.79
N TYR A 226 15.35 1.73 -13.79
CA TYR A 226 16.13 1.43 -14.98
C TYR A 226 17.66 1.42 -14.77
N ARG A 227 18.15 1.95 -13.65
CA ARG A 227 19.56 1.79 -13.25
C ARG A 227 19.87 0.42 -12.64
N HIS A 228 18.85 -0.27 -12.13
CA HIS A 228 19.00 -1.57 -11.46
C HIS A 228 18.62 -2.77 -12.33
N VAL A 229 18.07 -2.55 -13.50
CA VAL A 229 17.64 -3.55 -14.50
C VAL A 229 18.43 -3.37 -15.79
#